data_14c5b3bdb199783766be574dfdf32629
#
_entry.id   14c5b3bdb199783766be574dfdf32629
#
_cell.length_a   1.000
_cell.length_b   1.000
_cell.length_c   1.000
_cell.angle_alpha   90.00
_cell.angle_beta   90.00
_cell.angle_gamma   90.00
#
_symmetry.space_group_name_H-M   'P 1'
#
loop_
_entity.id
_entity.type
_entity.pdbx_description
1 polymer ?
#
loop_
_entity_poly.entity_id
_entity_poly.type
_entity_poly.pdbx_seq_one_letter_code
_entity_poly.pdbx_strand_id
1 'polypeptide(L)'
;MEKEFDDMLQERLTEAKQIEKAKITNFLEEVWKNYRKSKKEDFIQSPQTGYNKKELTRLAKKINYLPEGKKYFRKILKLFDDRLAMLESDKLDWAMGELLAYATLLQDGFSVRISGQDVERGTFSHRHAVVKTEDDEEEVIPLKLISDSQGKFDIYNSFLSEYAVLGFDYGYAFNTPNGLIIWEAQFGDFFNGAQ
;
A
#
# COMPACT_ATOMS: atom_id res chain seq x y z
N MET A 1 -19.36 26.80 -30.71
CA MET A 1 -18.46 26.67 -29.56
C MET A 1 -18.51 27.91 -28.65
N GLU A 2 -18.05 29.10 -29.07
CA GLU A 2 -18.04 30.30 -28.21
C GLU A 2 -19.45 30.67 -27.70
N LYS A 3 -20.41 30.78 -28.59
CA LYS A 3 -21.80 31.07 -28.23
C LYS A 3 -22.43 30.00 -27.32
N GLU A 4 -22.17 28.72 -27.57
CA GLU A 4 -22.68 27.63 -26.75
C GLU A 4 -22.08 27.67 -25.34
N PHE A 5 -20.81 28.07 -25.23
CA PHE A 5 -20.15 28.24 -23.94
C PHE A 5 -20.72 29.44 -23.17
N ASP A 6 -20.94 30.54 -23.84
CA ASP A 6 -21.55 31.72 -23.24
C ASP A 6 -22.98 31.43 -22.77
N ASP A 7 -23.79 30.74 -23.58
CA ASP A 7 -25.14 30.34 -23.21
C ASP A 7 -25.13 29.44 -21.97
N MET A 8 -24.21 28.48 -21.90
CA MET A 8 -24.02 27.61 -20.73
C MET A 8 -23.62 28.40 -19.47
N LEU A 9 -22.72 29.36 -19.59
CA LEU A 9 -22.31 30.22 -18.47
C LEU A 9 -23.46 31.07 -17.94
N GLN A 10 -24.29 31.63 -18.84
CA GLN A 10 -25.46 32.41 -18.45
C GLN A 10 -26.55 31.56 -17.78
N GLU A 11 -26.74 30.33 -18.23
CA GLU A 11 -27.62 29.37 -17.56
C GLU A 11 -27.13 29.07 -16.13
N ARG A 12 -25.87 28.73 -15.96
CA ARG A 12 -25.27 28.47 -14.64
C ARG A 12 -25.30 29.67 -13.71
N LEU A 13 -25.09 30.87 -14.26
CA LEU A 13 -25.19 32.09 -13.48
C LEU A 13 -26.63 32.33 -13.00
N THR A 14 -27.62 32.03 -13.83
CA THR A 14 -29.03 32.17 -13.50
C THR A 14 -29.43 31.18 -12.41
N GLU A 15 -29.01 29.90 -12.53
CA GLU A 15 -29.23 28.90 -11.51
C GLU A 15 -28.57 29.31 -10.17
N ALA A 16 -27.31 29.79 -10.21
CA ALA A 16 -26.58 30.21 -9.02
C ALA A 16 -27.28 31.36 -8.26
N LYS A 17 -27.91 32.31 -9.00
CA LYS A 17 -28.67 33.42 -8.40
C LYS A 17 -29.95 32.99 -7.70
N GLN A 18 -30.48 31.81 -8.00
CA GLN A 18 -31.68 31.23 -7.36
C GLN A 18 -31.37 30.46 -6.09
N ILE A 19 -30.09 30.17 -5.80
CA ILE A 19 -29.66 29.41 -4.63
C ILE A 19 -29.60 30.37 -3.42
N GLU A 20 -30.52 30.23 -2.50
CA GLU A 20 -30.56 31.05 -1.26
C GLU A 20 -29.37 30.82 -0.33
N LYS A 21 -28.83 29.62 -0.32
CA LYS A 21 -27.61 29.22 0.45
C LYS A 21 -26.67 28.40 -0.41
N ALA A 22 -25.45 28.85 -0.56
CA ALA A 22 -24.42 28.06 -1.19
C ALA A 22 -24.22 26.75 -0.42
N LYS A 23 -24.43 25.60 -1.06
CA LYS A 23 -24.05 24.32 -0.50
C LYS A 23 -22.55 24.16 -0.69
N ILE A 24 -21.80 24.39 0.39
CA ILE A 24 -20.36 24.15 0.38
C ILE A 24 -20.17 22.65 0.60
N THR A 25 -19.68 21.94 -0.43
CA THR A 25 -19.20 20.58 -0.28
C THR A 25 -17.71 20.62 0.04
N ASN A 26 -17.30 19.95 1.10
CA ASN A 26 -15.89 19.85 1.43
C ASN A 26 -15.20 18.90 0.42
N PHE A 27 -13.93 19.17 0.15
CA PHE A 27 -13.13 18.32 -0.72
C PHE A 27 -13.09 16.89 -0.16
N LEU A 28 -13.43 15.89 -0.98
CA LEU A 28 -13.49 14.46 -0.62
C LEU A 28 -14.46 14.11 0.53
N GLU A 29 -15.48 14.93 0.80
CA GLU A 29 -16.43 14.71 1.90
C GLU A 29 -17.06 13.31 1.87
N GLU A 30 -17.46 12.81 0.68
CA GLU A 30 -18.03 11.48 0.52
C GLU A 30 -17.02 10.35 0.80
N VAL A 31 -15.76 10.54 0.41
CA VAL A 31 -14.69 9.56 0.61
C VAL A 31 -14.34 9.40 2.08
N TRP A 32 -14.38 10.51 2.83
CA TRP A 32 -13.99 10.57 4.24
C TRP A 32 -15.18 10.57 5.21
N LYS A 33 -16.42 10.40 4.74
CA LYS A 33 -17.63 10.50 5.57
C LYS A 33 -17.67 9.56 6.79
N ASN A 34 -17.00 8.43 6.72
CA ASN A 34 -16.93 7.46 7.81
C ASN A 34 -15.77 7.72 8.79
N TYR A 35 -14.98 8.75 8.56
CA TYR A 35 -13.83 9.09 9.36
C TYR A 35 -14.07 10.38 10.16
N ARG A 36 -13.55 10.44 11.34
CA ARG A 36 -13.56 11.63 12.18
C ARG A 36 -12.13 12.09 12.50
N LYS A 37 -11.99 13.32 12.87
CA LYS A 37 -10.73 13.83 13.42
C LYS A 37 -10.41 13.11 14.74
N SER A 38 -9.13 12.82 14.97
CA SER A 38 -8.66 12.26 16.26
C SER A 38 -8.89 13.23 17.41
N LYS A 39 -9.12 12.67 18.59
CA LYS A 39 -9.22 13.37 19.87
C LYS A 39 -8.05 12.96 20.76
N LYS A 40 -7.78 13.72 21.81
CA LYS A 40 -6.69 13.39 22.75
C LYS A 40 -6.84 12.01 23.38
N GLU A 41 -8.07 11.61 23.65
CA GLU A 41 -8.42 10.32 24.26
C GLU A 41 -8.04 9.13 23.37
N ASP A 42 -8.02 9.31 22.06
CA ASP A 42 -7.65 8.26 21.11
C ASP A 42 -6.16 7.84 21.24
N PHE A 43 -5.34 8.67 21.84
CA PHE A 43 -3.91 8.41 22.06
C PHE A 43 -3.58 7.85 23.45
N ILE A 44 -4.57 7.70 24.33
CA ILE A 44 -4.37 7.20 25.71
C ILE A 44 -4.33 5.68 25.72
N GLN A 45 -5.11 5.03 24.87
CA GLN A 45 -5.20 3.57 24.79
C GLN A 45 -4.74 3.09 23.42
N SER A 46 -3.80 2.14 23.41
CA SER A 46 -3.44 1.46 22.17
C SER A 46 -4.56 0.52 21.75
N PRO A 47 -4.97 0.52 20.47
CA PRO A 47 -5.93 -0.45 19.95
C PRO A 47 -5.35 -1.85 20.00
N GLN A 48 -6.23 -2.85 20.05
CA GLN A 48 -5.83 -4.25 19.93
C GLN A 48 -5.41 -4.52 18.47
N THR A 49 -4.09 -4.68 18.27
CA THR A 49 -3.50 -4.96 16.97
C THR A 49 -2.95 -6.39 16.85
N GLY A 50 -3.13 -7.19 17.92
CA GLY A 50 -2.68 -8.59 17.94
C GLY A 50 -3.47 -9.45 16.95
N TYR A 51 -2.77 -10.36 16.29
CA TYR A 51 -3.36 -11.30 15.34
C TYR A 51 -3.19 -12.73 15.82
N ASN A 52 -4.09 -13.63 15.45
CA ASN A 52 -4.07 -15.02 15.92
C ASN A 52 -2.81 -15.75 15.40
N LYS A 53 -2.05 -16.41 16.28
CA LYS A 53 -0.80 -17.09 15.92
C LYS A 53 -0.98 -18.18 14.86
N LYS A 54 -2.08 -18.93 14.86
CA LYS A 54 -2.36 -19.95 13.84
C LYS A 54 -2.56 -19.32 12.45
N GLU A 55 -3.28 -18.20 12.41
CA GLU A 55 -3.50 -17.45 11.17
C GLU A 55 -2.21 -16.79 10.69
N LEU A 56 -1.41 -16.21 11.59
CA LEU A 56 -0.09 -15.68 11.22
C LEU A 56 0.81 -16.77 10.61
N THR A 57 0.84 -17.96 11.22
CA THR A 57 1.59 -19.10 10.68
C THR A 57 1.09 -19.52 9.30
N ARG A 58 -0.23 -19.53 9.10
CA ARG A 58 -0.84 -19.83 7.80
C ARG A 58 -0.46 -18.80 6.74
N LEU A 59 -0.57 -17.52 7.09
CA LEU A 59 -0.20 -16.41 6.20
C LEU A 59 1.28 -16.45 5.87
N ALA A 60 2.14 -16.66 6.88
CA ALA A 60 3.57 -16.78 6.71
C ALA A 60 3.95 -17.87 5.69
N LYS A 61 3.32 -19.04 5.76
CA LYS A 61 3.52 -20.11 4.77
C LYS A 61 3.07 -19.69 3.38
N LYS A 62 1.95 -18.95 3.26
CA LYS A 62 1.44 -18.49 1.96
C LYS A 62 2.35 -17.46 1.29
N ILE A 63 2.79 -16.45 2.05
CA ILE A 63 3.66 -15.39 1.50
C ILE A 63 5.11 -15.85 1.27
N ASN A 64 5.49 -17.02 1.75
CA ASN A 64 6.78 -17.65 1.48
C ASN A 64 6.63 -18.92 0.62
N TYR A 65 5.53 -19.04 -0.10
CA TYR A 65 5.33 -20.08 -1.10
C TYR A 65 5.67 -19.54 -2.49
N LEU A 66 6.51 -20.24 -3.21
CA LEU A 66 6.83 -19.98 -4.60
C LEU A 66 6.16 -21.06 -5.46
N PRO A 67 5.40 -20.68 -6.52
CA PRO A 67 4.77 -21.64 -7.43
C PRO A 67 5.74 -22.67 -7.99
N GLU A 68 5.33 -23.93 -8.01
CA GLU A 68 6.11 -25.03 -8.56
C GLU A 68 6.25 -24.92 -10.09
N GLY A 69 7.24 -25.61 -10.64
CA GLY A 69 7.48 -25.66 -12.08
C GLY A 69 8.21 -24.45 -12.66
N LYS A 70 8.59 -23.50 -11.82
CA LYS A 70 9.39 -22.34 -12.20
C LYS A 70 10.78 -22.44 -11.59
N LYS A 71 11.75 -21.84 -12.26
CA LYS A 71 13.14 -21.81 -11.79
C LYS A 71 13.42 -20.48 -11.09
N TYR A 72 13.91 -20.57 -9.86
CA TYR A 72 14.24 -19.40 -9.05
C TYR A 72 15.72 -19.36 -8.71
N PHE A 73 16.25 -18.17 -8.54
CA PHE A 73 17.62 -17.99 -8.09
C PHE A 73 17.85 -18.63 -6.72
N ARG A 74 18.97 -19.33 -6.57
CA ARG A 74 19.31 -20.01 -5.31
C ARG A 74 19.24 -19.12 -4.07
N LYS A 75 19.61 -17.82 -4.22
CA LYS A 75 19.54 -16.85 -3.11
C LYS A 75 18.10 -16.60 -2.65
N ILE A 76 17.16 -16.59 -3.60
CA ILE A 76 15.73 -16.40 -3.31
C ILE A 76 15.18 -17.62 -2.59
N LEU A 77 15.46 -18.83 -3.10
CA LEU A 77 15.04 -20.07 -2.45
C LEU A 77 15.52 -20.10 -0.99
N LYS A 78 16.82 -19.82 -0.79
CA LYS A 78 17.39 -19.76 0.56
C LYS A 78 16.71 -18.72 1.46
N LEU A 79 16.43 -17.51 0.94
CA LEU A 79 15.73 -16.46 1.70
C LEU A 79 14.34 -16.92 2.17
N PHE A 80 13.59 -17.59 1.29
CA PHE A 80 12.26 -18.07 1.61
C PHE A 80 12.29 -19.22 2.62
N ASP A 81 13.26 -20.12 2.50
CA ASP A 81 13.51 -21.18 3.50
C ASP A 81 13.88 -20.59 4.86
N ASP A 82 14.79 -19.61 4.89
CA ASP A 82 15.22 -18.93 6.12
C ASP A 82 14.02 -18.24 6.82
N ARG A 83 13.09 -17.64 6.06
CA ARG A 83 11.85 -17.05 6.60
C ARG A 83 10.91 -18.09 7.21
N LEU A 84 10.78 -19.26 6.58
CA LEU A 84 9.99 -20.35 7.15
C LEU A 84 10.62 -20.88 8.44
N ALA A 85 11.95 -20.96 8.51
CA ALA A 85 12.67 -21.37 9.73
C ALA A 85 12.47 -20.37 10.89
N MET A 86 12.24 -19.09 10.62
CA MET A 86 11.90 -18.09 11.65
C MET A 86 10.62 -18.44 12.41
N LEU A 87 9.65 -19.09 11.74
CA LEU A 87 8.40 -19.51 12.39
C LEU A 87 8.64 -20.61 13.45
N GLU A 88 9.58 -21.51 13.20
CA GLU A 88 9.92 -22.59 14.10
C GLU A 88 10.65 -22.07 15.35
N SER A 89 11.52 -21.07 15.16
CA SER A 89 12.27 -20.44 16.24
C SER A 89 11.48 -19.39 17.03
N ASP A 90 10.27 -19.00 16.56
CA ASP A 90 9.44 -17.90 17.08
C ASP A 90 10.20 -16.57 17.16
N LYS A 91 11.12 -16.35 16.22
CA LYS A 91 11.94 -15.13 16.10
C LYS A 91 11.88 -14.62 14.69
N LEU A 92 11.18 -13.51 14.51
CA LEU A 92 11.02 -12.85 13.21
C LEU A 92 11.99 -11.69 13.09
N ASP A 93 12.55 -11.50 11.89
CA ASP A 93 13.22 -10.26 11.55
C ASP A 93 12.21 -9.16 11.12
N TRP A 94 12.73 -7.95 10.91
CA TRP A 94 11.89 -6.83 10.48
C TRP A 94 11.18 -7.07 9.16
N ALA A 95 11.85 -7.70 8.19
CA ALA A 95 11.28 -7.97 6.88
C ALA A 95 10.11 -8.94 6.97
N MET A 96 10.25 -10.01 7.74
CA MET A 96 9.17 -10.98 7.95
C MET A 96 8.00 -10.36 8.73
N GLY A 97 8.29 -9.52 9.73
CA GLY A 97 7.28 -8.77 10.46
C GLY A 97 6.49 -7.82 9.56
N GLU A 98 7.17 -7.08 8.70
CA GLU A 98 6.58 -6.18 7.70
C GLU A 98 5.67 -6.95 6.72
N LEU A 99 6.18 -8.02 6.12
CA LEU A 99 5.41 -8.82 5.15
C LEU A 99 4.17 -9.47 5.79
N LEU A 100 4.27 -9.91 7.04
CA LEU A 100 3.12 -10.43 7.79
C LEU A 100 2.08 -9.34 8.09
N ALA A 101 2.52 -8.13 8.44
CA ALA A 101 1.60 -7.01 8.64
C ALA A 101 0.82 -6.70 7.35
N TYR A 102 1.48 -6.67 6.20
CA TYR A 102 0.78 -6.52 4.91
C TYR A 102 -0.16 -7.69 4.63
N ALA A 103 0.26 -8.92 4.90
CA ALA A 103 -0.56 -10.11 4.68
C ALA A 103 -1.83 -10.11 5.54
N THR A 104 -1.76 -9.65 6.78
CA THR A 104 -2.94 -9.53 7.64
C THR A 104 -3.92 -8.49 7.13
N LEU A 105 -3.44 -7.30 6.72
CA LEU A 105 -4.28 -6.27 6.13
C LEU A 105 -4.98 -6.76 4.86
N LEU A 106 -4.22 -7.42 3.97
CA LEU A 106 -4.77 -7.98 2.74
C LEU A 106 -5.83 -9.04 3.03
N GLN A 107 -5.57 -9.92 4.00
CA GLN A 107 -6.53 -10.95 4.43
C GLN A 107 -7.82 -10.34 4.98
N ASP A 108 -7.73 -9.20 5.67
CA ASP A 108 -8.86 -8.45 6.22
C ASP A 108 -9.55 -7.55 5.17
N GLY A 109 -9.11 -7.60 3.91
CA GLY A 109 -9.71 -6.88 2.78
C GLY A 109 -9.18 -5.46 2.57
N PHE A 110 -8.18 -5.02 3.33
CA PHE A 110 -7.54 -3.72 3.12
C PHE A 110 -6.50 -3.80 2.00
N SER A 111 -6.51 -2.80 1.12
CA SER A 111 -5.50 -2.69 0.09
C SER A 111 -4.19 -2.11 0.64
N VAL A 112 -3.07 -2.61 0.11
CA VAL A 112 -1.73 -2.11 0.44
C VAL A 112 -1.04 -1.67 -0.84
N ARG A 113 -0.57 -0.43 -0.88
CA ARG A 113 0.22 0.11 -1.97
C ARG A 113 1.56 0.61 -1.45
N ILE A 114 2.64 0.19 -2.09
CA ILE A 114 3.99 0.61 -1.76
C ILE A 114 4.64 1.18 -3.02
N SER A 115 5.24 2.35 -2.93
CA SER A 115 6.06 2.90 -4.01
C SER A 115 7.31 3.58 -3.48
N GLY A 116 8.31 3.67 -4.34
CA GLY A 116 9.59 4.29 -4.03
C GLY A 116 10.71 3.75 -4.89
N GLN A 117 11.93 4.00 -4.53
CA GLN A 117 13.09 3.50 -5.25
C GLN A 117 13.53 2.17 -4.65
N ASP A 118 13.61 1.12 -5.49
CA ASP A 118 14.03 -0.22 -5.10
C ASP A 118 13.15 -0.87 -3.99
N VAL A 119 11.87 -0.52 -3.92
CA VAL A 119 10.97 -1.00 -2.89
C VAL A 119 10.55 -2.46 -3.08
N GLU A 120 10.54 -2.96 -4.30
CA GLU A 120 10.17 -4.35 -4.60
C GLU A 120 11.12 -5.36 -3.95
N ARG A 121 12.40 -5.05 -3.96
CA ARG A 121 13.46 -5.81 -3.28
C ARG A 121 13.70 -5.30 -1.85
N GLY A 122 13.57 -4.01 -1.66
CA GLY A 122 14.04 -3.26 -0.50
C GLY A 122 15.54 -2.96 -0.57
N THR A 123 15.92 -1.74 -0.18
CA THR A 123 17.32 -1.25 -0.26
C THR A 123 18.34 -2.21 0.34
N PHE A 124 18.00 -2.90 1.41
CA PHE A 124 18.85 -3.86 2.11
C PHE A 124 18.67 -5.32 1.63
N SER A 125 18.04 -5.53 0.49
CA SER A 125 17.68 -6.87 -0.02
C SER A 125 16.87 -7.69 0.98
N HIS A 126 16.04 -7.04 1.75
CA HIS A 126 15.32 -7.63 2.87
C HIS A 126 13.88 -8.03 2.51
N ARG A 127 13.22 -7.25 1.64
CA ARG A 127 11.79 -7.45 1.34
C ARG A 127 11.56 -8.54 0.30
N HIS A 128 12.13 -8.42 -0.88
CA HIS A 128 11.84 -9.32 -2.02
C HIS A 128 10.36 -9.65 -2.14
N ALA A 129 9.51 -8.62 -2.16
CA ALA A 129 8.06 -8.78 -2.37
C ALA A 129 7.73 -9.17 -3.81
N VAL A 130 8.59 -8.81 -4.75
CA VAL A 130 8.58 -9.26 -6.15
C VAL A 130 9.78 -10.17 -6.35
N VAL A 131 9.51 -11.37 -6.83
CA VAL A 131 10.52 -12.39 -7.18
C VAL A 131 10.48 -12.61 -8.67
N LYS A 132 11.63 -12.59 -9.33
CA LYS A 132 11.76 -12.93 -10.74
C LYS A 132 12.27 -14.34 -10.91
N THR A 133 11.70 -15.04 -11.89
CA THR A 133 12.20 -16.34 -12.33
C THR A 133 13.53 -16.19 -13.07
N GLU A 134 14.36 -17.27 -13.06
CA GLU A 134 15.72 -17.22 -13.64
C GLU A 134 15.70 -17.29 -15.16
N ASP A 135 14.71 -18.00 -15.74
CA ASP A 135 14.71 -18.34 -17.16
C ASP A 135 13.99 -17.28 -18.03
N ASP A 136 12.90 -16.70 -17.56
CA ASP A 136 12.02 -15.83 -18.34
C ASP A 136 11.70 -14.48 -17.67
N GLU A 137 12.31 -14.23 -16.50
CA GLU A 137 12.10 -13.01 -15.70
C GLU A 137 10.63 -12.76 -15.31
N GLU A 138 9.79 -13.79 -15.32
CA GLU A 138 8.41 -13.66 -14.88
C GLU A 138 8.34 -13.23 -13.42
N GLU A 139 7.45 -12.29 -13.13
CA GLU A 139 7.28 -11.77 -11.78
C GLU A 139 6.30 -12.60 -10.97
N VAL A 140 6.74 -13.04 -9.81
CA VAL A 140 5.92 -13.71 -8.80
C VAL A 140 5.82 -12.81 -7.58
N ILE A 141 4.60 -12.49 -7.19
CA ILE A 141 4.31 -11.61 -6.04
C ILE A 141 3.49 -12.40 -5.02
N PRO A 142 4.12 -13.07 -4.04
CA PRO A 142 3.41 -13.97 -3.12
C PRO A 142 2.30 -13.29 -2.33
N LEU A 143 2.44 -12.00 -2.01
CA LEU A 143 1.41 -11.19 -1.35
C LEU A 143 0.12 -11.02 -2.17
N LYS A 144 0.14 -11.28 -3.47
CA LYS A 144 -1.07 -11.31 -4.32
C LYS A 144 -1.77 -12.67 -4.32
N LEU A 145 -1.17 -13.69 -3.70
CA LEU A 145 -1.60 -15.10 -3.77
C LEU A 145 -2.15 -15.62 -2.42
N ILE A 146 -2.54 -14.75 -1.52
CA ILE A 146 -3.02 -15.14 -0.18
C ILE A 146 -4.43 -15.73 -0.25
N SER A 147 -5.35 -15.07 -0.95
CA SER A 147 -6.71 -15.57 -1.19
C SER A 147 -7.38 -14.83 -2.34
N ASP A 148 -8.43 -15.42 -2.92
CA ASP A 148 -9.18 -14.81 -4.02
C ASP A 148 -10.00 -13.57 -3.59
N SER A 149 -10.25 -13.42 -2.29
CA SER A 149 -11.04 -12.32 -1.71
C SER A 149 -10.22 -11.28 -0.93
N GLN A 150 -8.89 -11.36 -1.02
CA GLN A 150 -8.01 -10.43 -0.33
C GLN A 150 -8.09 -9.00 -0.87
N GLY A 151 -7.62 -8.03 -0.08
CA GLY A 151 -7.36 -6.68 -0.54
C GLY A 151 -6.30 -6.65 -1.65
N LYS A 152 -6.26 -5.55 -2.41
CA LYS A 152 -5.31 -5.37 -3.51
C LYS A 152 -3.90 -5.09 -2.97
N PHE A 153 -2.89 -5.77 -3.49
CA PHE A 153 -1.49 -5.48 -3.22
C PHE A 153 -0.82 -4.90 -4.46
N ASP A 154 -0.30 -3.70 -4.34
CA ASP A 154 0.45 -3.02 -5.38
C ASP A 154 1.82 -2.60 -4.85
N ILE A 155 2.87 -2.87 -5.60
CA ILE A 155 4.24 -2.43 -5.26
C ILE A 155 4.96 -2.02 -6.54
N TYR A 156 5.65 -0.89 -6.51
CA TYR A 156 6.27 -0.31 -7.70
C TYR A 156 7.60 0.37 -7.40
N ASN A 157 8.63 -0.03 -8.11
CA ASN A 157 9.85 0.76 -8.21
C ASN A 157 9.59 2.00 -9.06
N SER A 158 9.77 3.18 -8.49
CA SER A 158 9.57 4.43 -9.19
C SER A 158 10.86 4.97 -9.79
N PHE A 159 10.76 5.51 -11.01
CA PHE A 159 11.83 6.25 -11.68
C PHE A 159 11.78 7.76 -11.42
N LEU A 160 10.75 8.23 -10.72
CA LEU A 160 10.61 9.63 -10.39
C LEU A 160 11.54 10.02 -9.24
N SER A 161 11.78 11.32 -9.10
CA SER A 161 12.46 11.85 -7.91
C SER A 161 11.65 11.52 -6.66
N GLU A 162 12.31 11.40 -5.51
CA GLU A 162 11.65 11.12 -4.22
C GLU A 162 10.53 12.13 -3.93
N TYR A 163 10.77 13.42 -4.19
CA TYR A 163 9.75 14.46 -4.04
C TYR A 163 8.51 14.23 -4.91
N ALA A 164 8.70 13.82 -6.16
CA ALA A 164 7.57 13.57 -7.07
C ALA A 164 6.77 12.33 -6.68
N VAL A 165 7.44 11.26 -6.23
CA VAL A 165 6.76 10.04 -5.74
C VAL A 165 5.99 10.32 -4.47
N LEU A 166 6.60 11.04 -3.51
CA LEU A 166 5.94 11.45 -2.28
C LEU A 166 4.67 12.27 -2.58
N GLY A 167 4.78 13.25 -3.50
CA GLY A 167 3.64 14.07 -3.90
C GLY A 167 2.51 13.26 -4.54
N PHE A 168 2.86 12.27 -5.37
CA PHE A 168 1.88 11.36 -5.97
C PHE A 168 1.18 10.51 -4.91
N ASP A 169 1.92 9.84 -4.04
CA ASP A 169 1.33 8.93 -3.05
C ASP A 169 0.58 9.68 -1.96
N TYR A 170 1.00 10.90 -1.62
CA TYR A 170 0.22 11.79 -0.77
C TYR A 170 -1.16 12.08 -1.37
N GLY A 171 -1.21 12.46 -2.66
CA GLY A 171 -2.47 12.67 -3.37
C GLY A 171 -3.32 11.40 -3.49
N TYR A 172 -2.68 10.26 -3.73
CA TYR A 172 -3.34 8.95 -3.79
C TYR A 172 -3.98 8.56 -2.45
N ALA A 173 -3.28 8.80 -1.34
CA ALA A 173 -3.76 8.51 0.01
C ALA A 173 -5.03 9.30 0.36
N PHE A 174 -5.15 10.55 -0.12
CA PHE A 174 -6.38 11.35 0.08
C PHE A 174 -7.63 10.67 -0.47
N ASN A 175 -7.49 9.96 -1.57
CA ASN A 175 -8.62 9.31 -2.24
C ASN A 175 -8.80 7.85 -1.82
N THR A 176 -7.94 7.35 -0.91
CA THR A 176 -7.93 5.93 -0.52
C THR A 176 -7.82 5.76 1.00
N PRO A 177 -8.79 6.26 1.80
CA PRO A 177 -8.72 6.23 3.25
C PRO A 177 -8.78 4.81 3.85
N ASN A 178 -9.25 3.82 3.08
CA ASN A 178 -9.35 2.41 3.48
C ASN A 178 -8.12 1.59 3.06
N GLY A 179 -7.06 2.23 2.59
CA GLY A 179 -5.83 1.56 2.14
C GLY A 179 -4.62 1.98 2.96
N LEU A 180 -3.65 1.11 3.05
CA LEU A 180 -2.31 1.44 3.53
C LEU A 180 -1.48 1.91 2.33
N ILE A 181 -1.17 3.19 2.28
CA ILE A 181 -0.35 3.80 1.23
C ILE A 181 1.01 4.12 1.82
N ILE A 182 2.05 3.56 1.24
CA ILE A 182 3.42 3.68 1.72
C ILE A 182 4.28 4.27 0.60
N TRP A 183 4.95 5.36 0.91
CA TRP A 183 6.11 5.81 0.16
C TRP A 183 7.38 5.47 0.97
N GLU A 184 8.33 4.79 0.34
CA GLU A 184 9.61 4.45 0.95
C GLU A 184 10.75 5.19 0.23
N ALA A 185 11.45 6.04 0.96
CA ALA A 185 12.65 6.68 0.47
C ALA A 185 13.83 5.72 0.55
N GLN A 186 14.61 5.60 -0.52
CA GLN A 186 15.83 4.79 -0.49
C GLN A 186 16.94 5.47 0.33
N PHE A 187 17.01 6.79 0.22
CA PHE A 187 17.98 7.63 0.89
C PHE A 187 17.29 8.84 1.51
N GLY A 188 16.34 8.58 2.41
CA GLY A 188 15.50 9.60 3.04
C GLY A 188 16.25 10.62 3.90
N ASP A 189 17.53 10.42 4.14
CA ASP A 189 18.46 11.33 4.79
C ASP A 189 18.95 12.45 3.86
N PHE A 190 18.69 12.36 2.56
CA PHE A 190 18.99 13.44 1.62
C PHE A 190 17.87 14.48 1.60
N PHE A 191 18.24 15.75 1.33
CA PHE A 191 17.31 16.88 1.26
C PHE A 191 16.46 16.88 -0.01
N ASN A 192 15.78 15.77 -0.30
CA ASN A 192 14.96 15.59 -1.50
C ASN A 192 13.45 15.60 -1.21
N GLY A 193 13.03 16.22 -0.13
CA GLY A 193 11.63 16.27 0.28
C GLY A 193 11.21 15.13 1.22
N ALA A 194 12.17 14.34 1.71
CA ALA A 194 11.93 13.26 2.68
C ALA A 194 11.94 13.74 4.15
N GLN A 195 11.86 15.04 4.36
CA GLN A 195 11.83 15.67 5.70
C GLN A 195 10.44 15.69 6.30
#